data_b7a163a920debd7bb09d38d44a97f77c
#
_entry.id   b7a163a920debd7bb09d38d44a97f77c
#
_cell.length_a   1.000
_cell.length_b   1.000
_cell.length_c   1.000
_cell.angle_alpha   90.00
_cell.angle_beta   90.00
_cell.angle_gamma   90.00
#
_symmetry.space_group_name_H-M   'P 1'
#
loop_
_entity.id
_entity.type
_entity.pdbx_description
1 polymer ?
#
loop_
_entity_poly.entity_id
_entity_poly.type
_entity_poly.pdbx_seq_one_letter_code
_entity_poly.pdbx_strand_id
1 'polypeptide(L)'
;VVMNRKNLTAAVLAGLAGAAGIVGSAQAVNINPDGLGQVLIYPYYTVNGGNTTVLSVVNTTDYAKAVKVRFKEGKNSREVLDFNLYLSPYDVWTASIRNVDGTPTMKTADNSCTVPYIYGNDNDGNQAFLPWAMNDTGVADEYGPISRATEGYFEMIEMGVVTDDTEGSATSATHVDGMMDTCDNLVAAWSDPDDLDPDDNGYWYDDFLVDIDAPMGGLFGGAAVVNVQAGTMYTYDAKAINGFAESENPNFVPLHQPPGTSAPSLA
;
A
#
# COMPACT_ATOMS: atom_id res chain seq x y z
N VAL A 1 23.48 -57.16 16.14
CA VAL A 1 22.04 -57.17 15.77
C VAL A 1 21.94 -56.90 14.29
N VAL A 2 21.62 -57.92 13.47
CA VAL A 2 21.46 -57.75 12.03
C VAL A 2 20.01 -57.26 11.79
N MET A 3 19.84 -56.03 11.41
CA MET A 3 18.54 -55.47 11.06
C MET A 3 18.05 -56.09 9.74
N ASN A 4 16.84 -56.65 9.76
CA ASN A 4 16.24 -57.30 8.59
C ASN A 4 15.84 -56.22 7.58
N ARG A 5 16.22 -56.38 6.29
CA ARG A 5 15.96 -55.39 5.21
C ARG A 5 14.50 -54.98 5.09
N LYS A 6 13.56 -55.85 5.42
CA LYS A 6 12.11 -55.53 5.43
C LYS A 6 11.73 -54.50 6.50
N ASN A 7 12.41 -54.50 7.65
CA ASN A 7 12.14 -53.55 8.73
C ASN A 7 12.76 -52.16 8.41
N LEU A 8 13.84 -52.10 7.67
CA LEU A 8 14.46 -50.85 7.23
C LEU A 8 13.58 -50.12 6.20
N THR A 9 13.01 -50.88 5.25
CA THR A 9 12.11 -50.31 4.24
C THR A 9 10.81 -49.79 4.85
N ALA A 10 10.26 -50.50 5.84
CA ALA A 10 9.06 -50.04 6.57
C ALA A 10 9.35 -48.78 7.40
N ALA A 11 10.52 -48.65 8.03
CA ALA A 11 10.90 -47.49 8.81
C ALA A 11 11.14 -46.24 7.92
N VAL A 12 11.72 -46.42 6.72
CA VAL A 12 11.93 -45.34 5.75
C VAL A 12 10.61 -44.88 5.16
N LEU A 13 9.68 -45.79 4.83
CA LEU A 13 8.35 -45.43 4.35
C LEU A 13 7.49 -44.74 5.43
N ALA A 14 7.58 -45.17 6.68
CA ALA A 14 6.90 -44.48 7.77
C ALA A 14 7.49 -43.11 8.06
N GLY A 15 8.80 -42.92 7.92
CA GLY A 15 9.46 -41.62 8.05
C GLY A 15 9.09 -40.65 6.93
N LEU A 16 8.97 -41.13 5.69
CA LEU A 16 8.54 -40.33 4.55
C LEU A 16 7.05 -40.00 4.58
N ALA A 17 6.19 -40.92 5.05
CA ALA A 17 4.76 -40.63 5.23
C ALA A 17 4.48 -39.68 6.40
N GLY A 18 5.31 -39.69 7.44
CA GLY A 18 5.24 -38.72 8.55
C GLY A 18 5.68 -37.32 8.15
N ALA A 19 6.61 -37.18 7.20
CA ALA A 19 7.02 -35.87 6.68
C ALA A 19 6.06 -35.29 5.64
N ALA A 20 5.25 -36.12 4.97
CA ALA A 20 4.22 -35.64 4.03
C ALA A 20 2.95 -35.12 4.70
N GLY A 21 2.79 -35.34 6.00
CA GLY A 21 1.60 -34.90 6.78
C GLY A 21 1.76 -33.54 7.46
N ILE A 22 2.89 -32.84 7.32
CA ILE A 22 3.14 -31.53 7.92
C ILE A 22 3.61 -30.53 6.85
N VAL A 23 3.08 -30.64 5.65
CA VAL A 23 3.14 -29.51 4.72
C VAL A 23 1.86 -28.70 4.91
N GLY A 24 1.64 -28.13 6.08
CA GLY A 24 1.00 -26.85 6.13
C GLY A 24 1.90 -25.95 5.31
N SER A 25 1.40 -25.45 4.19
CA SER A 25 2.10 -24.47 3.39
C SER A 25 2.29 -23.21 4.27
N ALA A 26 3.36 -23.17 5.06
CA ALA A 26 3.84 -21.90 5.56
C ALA A 26 4.23 -21.11 4.31
N GLN A 27 3.34 -20.25 3.84
CA GLN A 27 3.65 -19.29 2.79
C GLN A 27 4.60 -18.28 3.42
N ALA A 28 5.89 -18.56 3.31
CA ALA A 28 6.89 -17.61 3.76
C ALA A 28 6.79 -16.34 2.92
N VAL A 29 6.93 -15.19 3.57
CA VAL A 29 7.12 -13.90 2.88
C VAL A 29 8.21 -14.05 1.83
N ASN A 30 7.91 -13.77 0.58
CA ASN A 30 8.85 -13.93 -0.53
C ASN A 30 8.70 -12.83 -1.57
N ILE A 31 9.80 -12.55 -2.27
CA ILE A 31 9.78 -11.70 -3.47
C ILE A 31 9.19 -12.53 -4.60
N ASN A 32 8.10 -12.06 -5.19
CA ASN A 32 7.47 -12.71 -6.33
C ASN A 32 8.14 -12.26 -7.63
N PRO A 33 8.79 -13.17 -8.38
CA PRO A 33 9.45 -12.83 -9.64
C PRO A 33 8.46 -12.44 -10.75
N ASP A 34 7.17 -12.80 -10.64
CA ASP A 34 6.13 -12.42 -11.60
C ASP A 34 5.68 -10.97 -11.44
N GLY A 35 6.18 -10.27 -10.43
CA GLY A 35 5.88 -8.85 -10.19
C GLY A 35 4.53 -8.56 -9.55
N LEU A 36 3.76 -9.59 -9.17
CA LEU A 36 2.46 -9.47 -8.51
C LEU A 36 2.60 -9.71 -7.00
N GLY A 37 1.99 -8.88 -6.17
CA GLY A 37 2.13 -9.03 -4.72
C GLY A 37 1.04 -8.40 -3.89
N GLN A 38 1.12 -8.66 -2.59
CA GLN A 38 0.39 -7.93 -1.53
C GLN A 38 1.09 -6.62 -1.18
N VAL A 39 2.40 -6.57 -1.38
CA VAL A 39 3.21 -5.37 -1.14
C VAL A 39 4.05 -5.07 -2.36
N LEU A 40 4.12 -3.78 -2.71
CA LEU A 40 5.00 -3.25 -3.74
C LEU A 40 5.99 -2.27 -3.12
N ILE A 41 7.29 -2.50 -3.34
CA ILE A 41 8.36 -1.58 -2.95
C ILE A 41 8.88 -0.88 -4.19
N TYR A 42 8.78 0.45 -4.20
CA TYR A 42 9.33 1.32 -5.22
C TYR A 42 10.64 1.92 -4.68
N PRO A 43 11.79 1.44 -5.13
CA PRO A 43 13.06 1.68 -4.44
C PRO A 43 13.56 3.11 -4.50
N TYR A 44 13.02 3.95 -5.38
CA TYR A 44 13.52 5.31 -5.55
C TYR A 44 12.49 6.26 -6.15
N TYR A 45 12.39 7.45 -5.57
CA TYR A 45 11.83 8.63 -6.23
C TYR A 45 12.76 9.81 -6.05
N THR A 46 12.72 10.77 -6.96
CA THR A 46 13.46 12.03 -6.85
C THR A 46 12.78 13.15 -7.61
N VAL A 47 12.93 14.36 -7.07
CA VAL A 47 12.59 15.62 -7.72
C VAL A 47 13.81 16.52 -7.89
N ASN A 48 15.02 16.02 -7.57
CA ASN A 48 16.27 16.76 -7.68
C ASN A 48 16.67 16.96 -9.15
N GLY A 49 17.36 18.05 -9.45
CA GLY A 49 17.93 18.30 -10.76
C GLY A 49 16.92 18.44 -11.91
N GLY A 50 15.68 18.83 -11.62
CA GLY A 50 14.60 18.96 -12.62
C GLY A 50 13.94 17.63 -12.99
N ASN A 51 14.17 16.58 -12.20
CA ASN A 51 13.48 15.30 -12.35
C ASN A 51 12.04 15.37 -11.84
N THR A 52 11.21 14.54 -12.46
CA THR A 52 9.86 14.19 -12.00
C THR A 52 9.78 12.67 -11.94
N THR A 53 9.27 12.14 -10.84
CA THR A 53 8.97 10.71 -10.74
C THR A 53 7.51 10.48 -11.08
N VAL A 54 7.24 9.67 -12.09
CA VAL A 54 5.88 9.21 -12.46
C VAL A 54 5.74 7.78 -11.98
N LEU A 55 4.60 7.45 -11.39
CA LEU A 55 4.35 6.14 -10.81
C LEU A 55 2.96 5.61 -11.16
N SER A 56 2.82 4.30 -11.14
CA SER A 56 1.55 3.61 -11.32
C SER A 56 1.45 2.40 -10.40
N VAL A 57 0.21 2.07 -10.01
CA VAL A 57 -0.16 0.80 -9.42
C VAL A 57 -1.39 0.26 -10.16
N VAL A 58 -1.41 -1.05 -10.33
CA VAL A 58 -2.48 -1.79 -11.02
C VAL A 58 -3.05 -2.82 -10.07
N ASN A 59 -4.35 -2.82 -9.90
CA ASN A 59 -5.10 -3.93 -9.35
C ASN A 59 -5.42 -4.91 -10.50
N THR A 60 -4.78 -6.07 -10.52
CA THR A 60 -4.98 -7.07 -11.59
C THR A 60 -6.11 -8.06 -11.28
N THR A 61 -6.86 -7.84 -10.20
CA THR A 61 -7.91 -8.75 -9.73
C THR A 61 -9.30 -8.18 -10.00
N ASP A 62 -10.30 -9.03 -9.91
CA ASP A 62 -11.73 -8.72 -10.04
C ASP A 62 -12.39 -8.24 -8.73
N TYR A 63 -11.57 -7.90 -7.74
CA TYR A 63 -12.03 -7.38 -6.44
C TYR A 63 -11.54 -5.95 -6.24
N ALA A 64 -12.35 -5.13 -5.57
CA ALA A 64 -11.89 -3.83 -5.08
C ALA A 64 -10.86 -4.00 -3.96
N LYS A 65 -9.91 -3.09 -3.84
CA LYS A 65 -8.81 -3.19 -2.88
C LYS A 65 -8.60 -1.91 -2.10
N ALA A 66 -8.31 -2.06 -0.81
CA ALA A 66 -7.76 -1.01 0.03
C ALA A 66 -6.24 -1.14 0.06
N VAL A 67 -5.53 -0.05 -0.21
CA VAL A 67 -4.06 0.01 -0.31
C VAL A 67 -3.54 1.18 0.51
N LYS A 68 -2.60 0.93 1.41
CA LYS A 68 -1.82 1.98 2.08
C LYS A 68 -0.68 2.43 1.17
N VAL A 69 -0.62 3.71 0.87
CA VAL A 69 0.48 4.33 0.11
C VAL A 69 1.32 5.15 1.07
N ARG A 70 2.64 4.91 1.10
CA ARG A 70 3.56 5.58 2.03
C ARG A 70 4.83 6.02 1.33
N PHE A 71 5.12 7.32 1.39
CA PHE A 71 6.37 7.89 0.89
C PHE A 71 7.32 8.17 2.06
N LYS A 72 8.56 7.73 1.92
CA LYS A 72 9.62 7.87 2.91
C LYS A 72 10.84 8.56 2.31
N GLU A 73 11.40 9.52 3.06
CA GLU A 73 12.62 10.21 2.62
C GLU A 73 13.88 9.31 2.73
N GLY A 74 14.90 9.64 1.94
CA GLY A 74 16.05 8.76 1.70
C GLY A 74 17.15 8.74 2.76
N LYS A 75 17.09 9.55 3.83
CA LYS A 75 18.16 9.61 4.84
C LYS A 75 17.96 8.64 6.00
N ASN A 76 16.79 8.64 6.60
CA ASN A 76 16.48 7.77 7.73
C ASN A 76 15.04 7.23 7.70
N SER A 77 14.44 7.19 6.49
CA SER A 77 13.13 6.58 6.25
C SER A 77 11.97 7.23 7.02
N ARG A 78 12.05 8.53 7.28
CA ARG A 78 10.93 9.27 7.86
C ARG A 78 9.82 9.38 6.81
N GLU A 79 8.61 9.21 7.28
CA GLU A 79 7.43 9.36 6.45
C GLU A 79 7.19 10.83 6.09
N VAL A 80 6.85 11.06 4.83
CA VAL A 80 6.62 12.40 4.28
C VAL A 80 5.25 12.55 3.67
N LEU A 81 4.59 11.45 3.34
CA LEU A 81 3.20 11.39 2.91
C LEU A 81 2.68 9.97 3.07
N ASP A 82 1.50 9.82 3.65
CA ASP A 82 0.72 8.60 3.60
C ASP A 82 -0.76 8.88 3.31
N PHE A 83 -1.44 7.91 2.74
CA PHE A 83 -2.88 7.94 2.50
C PHE A 83 -3.39 6.53 2.17
N ASN A 84 -4.68 6.34 2.30
CA ASN A 84 -5.36 5.15 1.83
C ASN A 84 -5.83 5.37 0.38
N LEU A 85 -5.59 4.39 -0.49
CA LEU A 85 -6.03 4.36 -1.88
C LEU A 85 -6.99 3.18 -2.05
N TYR A 86 -8.15 3.43 -2.65
CA TYR A 86 -9.14 2.41 -2.97
C TYR A 86 -9.20 2.21 -4.47
N LEU A 87 -8.87 1.00 -4.90
CA LEU A 87 -8.82 0.62 -6.31
C LEU A 87 -10.03 -0.21 -6.69
N SER A 88 -10.67 0.13 -7.79
CA SER A 88 -11.69 -0.70 -8.42
C SER A 88 -11.12 -2.04 -8.88
N PRO A 89 -11.97 -3.04 -9.22
CA PRO A 89 -11.54 -4.20 -10.00
C PRO A 89 -10.83 -3.78 -11.29
N TYR A 90 -9.66 -4.38 -11.56
CA TYR A 90 -8.83 -4.12 -12.75
C TYR A 90 -8.41 -2.66 -12.96
N ASP A 91 -8.32 -1.91 -11.89
CA ASP A 91 -8.02 -0.48 -11.89
C ASP A 91 -6.52 -0.17 -12.05
N VAL A 92 -6.23 1.02 -12.55
CA VAL A 92 -4.88 1.57 -12.69
C VAL A 92 -4.86 2.97 -12.11
N TRP A 93 -4.24 3.16 -10.97
CA TRP A 93 -4.00 4.49 -10.42
C TRP A 93 -2.62 5.02 -10.80
N THR A 94 -2.57 6.33 -11.13
CA THR A 94 -1.35 7.01 -11.55
C THR A 94 -1.13 8.33 -10.81
N ALA A 95 0.14 8.63 -10.53
CA ALA A 95 0.54 9.91 -9.95
C ALA A 95 1.93 10.33 -10.42
N SER A 96 2.28 11.58 -10.16
CA SER A 96 3.64 12.10 -10.33
C SER A 96 4.10 12.82 -9.07
N ILE A 97 5.40 12.74 -8.79
CA ILE A 97 6.06 13.54 -7.75
C ILE A 97 6.95 14.55 -8.44
N ARG A 98 6.75 15.81 -8.15
CA ARG A 98 7.45 16.93 -8.78
C ARG A 98 7.85 17.98 -7.75
N ASN A 99 8.80 18.82 -8.08
CA ASN A 99 9.15 19.96 -7.26
C ASN A 99 8.19 21.13 -7.57
N VAL A 100 7.53 21.65 -6.56
CA VAL A 100 6.72 22.85 -6.61
C VAL A 100 7.29 23.85 -5.60
N ASP A 101 7.95 24.88 -6.09
CA ASP A 101 8.55 25.94 -5.28
C ASP A 101 9.47 25.43 -4.14
N GLY A 102 10.25 24.39 -4.43
CA GLY A 102 11.18 23.78 -3.47
C GLY A 102 10.56 22.65 -2.64
N THR A 103 9.27 22.40 -2.75
CA THR A 103 8.56 21.36 -2.00
C THR A 103 8.21 20.18 -2.92
N PRO A 104 8.63 18.95 -2.59
CA PRO A 104 8.14 17.76 -3.29
C PRO A 104 6.62 17.65 -3.13
N THR A 105 5.95 17.51 -4.26
CA THR A 105 4.49 17.51 -4.30
C THR A 105 4.04 16.37 -5.20
N MET A 106 3.18 15.50 -4.68
CA MET A 106 2.46 14.52 -5.46
C MET A 106 1.32 15.21 -6.21
N LYS A 107 1.12 14.84 -7.48
CA LYS A 107 -0.06 15.20 -8.25
C LYS A 107 -0.67 13.95 -8.86
N THR A 108 -1.96 13.81 -8.72
CA THR A 108 -2.77 12.87 -9.46
C THR A 108 -3.86 13.60 -10.26
N ALA A 109 -4.18 13.06 -11.44
CA ALA A 109 -5.36 13.40 -12.22
C ALA A 109 -6.30 12.18 -12.31
N ASP A 110 -5.97 11.14 -11.58
CA ASP A 110 -6.72 9.91 -11.48
C ASP A 110 -7.81 10.06 -10.42
N ASN A 111 -9.01 9.63 -10.73
CA ASN A 111 -10.19 9.80 -9.88
C ASN A 111 -10.46 8.60 -8.96
N SER A 112 -9.55 7.62 -8.87
CA SER A 112 -9.62 6.58 -7.84
C SER A 112 -9.64 7.21 -6.45
N CYS A 113 -10.45 6.65 -5.56
CA CYS A 113 -10.66 7.24 -4.24
C CYS A 113 -9.41 7.17 -3.37
N THR A 114 -9.06 8.29 -2.78
CA THR A 114 -8.04 8.38 -1.74
C THR A 114 -8.65 8.96 -0.47
N VAL A 115 -8.13 8.53 0.69
CA VAL A 115 -8.47 9.16 1.98
C VAL A 115 -7.16 9.58 2.66
N PRO A 116 -6.95 10.88 2.88
CA PRO A 116 -7.79 12.03 2.47
C PRO A 116 -7.99 12.11 0.94
N TYR A 117 -9.11 12.69 0.53
CA TYR A 117 -9.45 12.83 -0.89
C TYR A 117 -8.52 13.82 -1.61
N ILE A 118 -7.71 13.33 -2.56
CA ILE A 118 -6.67 14.11 -3.22
C ILE A 118 -7.14 14.61 -4.60
N TYR A 119 -7.76 13.78 -5.43
CA TYR A 119 -8.17 14.13 -6.80
C TYR A 119 -9.06 15.37 -6.84
N GLY A 120 -10.07 15.43 -6.00
CA GLY A 120 -11.05 16.52 -5.94
C GLY A 120 -10.75 17.57 -4.87
N ASN A 121 -9.55 17.63 -4.31
CA ASN A 121 -9.20 18.63 -3.30
C ASN A 121 -9.08 20.04 -3.92
N ASP A 122 -9.10 21.07 -3.07
CA ASP A 122 -8.98 22.48 -3.47
C ASP A 122 -7.63 22.82 -4.15
N ASN A 123 -6.68 21.89 -4.16
CA ASN A 123 -5.35 22.02 -4.76
C ASN A 123 -5.22 21.33 -6.13
N ASP A 124 -6.32 21.05 -6.83
CA ASP A 124 -6.29 20.44 -8.16
C ASP A 124 -5.50 19.12 -8.21
N GLY A 125 -5.76 18.23 -7.25
CA GLY A 125 -5.10 16.92 -7.14
C GLY A 125 -3.63 16.98 -6.70
N ASN A 126 -3.17 18.13 -6.19
CA ASN A 126 -1.83 18.26 -5.62
C ASN A 126 -1.85 18.00 -4.11
N GLN A 127 -0.86 17.23 -3.65
CA GLN A 127 -0.61 16.97 -2.24
C GLN A 127 0.87 17.16 -1.95
N ALA A 128 1.20 18.23 -1.22
CA ALA A 128 2.57 18.50 -0.80
C ALA A 128 3.04 17.44 0.21
N PHE A 129 4.32 17.09 0.16
CA PHE A 129 4.94 16.27 1.19
C PHE A 129 5.05 17.04 2.51
N LEU A 130 4.84 16.34 3.62
CA LEU A 130 4.72 16.92 4.95
C LEU A 130 5.97 16.67 5.78
N PRO A 131 6.55 17.71 6.41
CA PRO A 131 7.76 17.57 7.21
C PRO A 131 7.51 17.18 8.67
N TRP A 132 6.26 16.95 9.09
CA TRP A 132 5.88 16.79 10.50
C TRP A 132 6.60 15.62 11.20
N ALA A 133 6.82 14.50 10.52
CA ALA A 133 7.55 13.36 11.07
C ALA A 133 9.07 13.63 11.24
N MET A 134 9.58 14.74 10.70
CA MET A 134 10.99 15.12 10.76
C MET A 134 11.31 16.03 11.95
N ASN A 135 10.31 16.62 12.57
CA ASN A 135 10.48 17.63 13.63
C ASN A 135 10.63 17.04 15.04
N ASP A 136 10.45 15.74 15.21
CA ASP A 136 10.25 15.09 16.51
C ASP A 136 11.57 14.67 17.23
N THR A 137 12.74 15.00 16.73
CA THR A 137 13.96 14.41 17.30
C THR A 137 14.84 15.36 18.11
N GLY A 138 14.50 16.64 18.23
CA GLY A 138 15.36 17.62 18.90
C GLY A 138 16.76 17.75 18.29
N VAL A 139 17.04 17.05 17.19
CA VAL A 139 18.27 17.15 16.41
C VAL A 139 18.01 18.17 15.31
N ALA A 140 18.68 19.30 15.38
CA ALA A 140 18.68 20.27 14.29
C ALA A 140 19.21 19.57 13.03
N ASP A 141 18.34 19.36 12.03
CA ASP A 141 18.76 18.83 10.75
C ASP A 141 19.41 19.96 9.95
N GLU A 142 20.67 19.78 9.57
CA GLU A 142 21.48 20.75 8.82
C GLU A 142 20.82 21.18 7.50
N TYR A 143 19.90 20.37 6.97
CA TYR A 143 19.30 20.59 5.65
C TYR A 143 17.84 21.09 5.70
N GLY A 144 17.29 21.33 6.86
CA GLY A 144 15.87 21.64 7.00
C GLY A 144 14.96 20.46 6.62
N PRO A 145 13.74 20.39 7.18
CA PRO A 145 12.94 19.17 7.10
C PRO A 145 12.54 18.81 5.67
N ILE A 146 12.06 19.75 4.86
CA ILE A 146 11.48 19.42 3.54
C ILE A 146 12.53 19.07 2.48
N SER A 147 13.74 19.58 2.59
CA SER A 147 14.82 19.27 1.63
C SER A 147 15.24 17.80 1.65
N ARG A 148 14.95 17.08 2.72
CA ARG A 148 15.18 15.64 2.84
C ARG A 148 14.21 14.82 2.00
N ALA A 149 13.01 15.35 1.79
CA ALA A 149 11.93 14.68 1.07
C ALA A 149 12.09 14.79 -0.47
N THR A 150 13.14 15.44 -0.99
CA THR A 150 13.36 15.57 -2.43
C THR A 150 13.77 14.27 -3.12
N GLU A 151 14.13 13.26 -2.35
CA GLU A 151 14.39 11.89 -2.80
C GLU A 151 14.13 10.89 -1.68
N GLY A 152 13.84 9.65 -2.07
CA GLY A 152 13.53 8.57 -1.15
C GLY A 152 12.98 7.36 -1.86
N TYR A 153 12.11 6.64 -1.18
CA TYR A 153 11.42 5.47 -1.68
C TYR A 153 9.96 5.47 -1.22
N PHE A 154 9.14 4.57 -1.76
CA PHE A 154 7.78 4.43 -1.30
C PHE A 154 7.31 2.98 -1.36
N GLU A 155 6.30 2.69 -0.59
CA GLU A 155 5.68 1.39 -0.47
C GLU A 155 4.17 1.48 -0.67
N MET A 156 3.59 0.44 -1.27
CA MET A 156 2.16 0.25 -1.38
C MET A 156 1.82 -1.11 -0.79
N ILE A 157 0.99 -1.11 0.24
CA ILE A 157 0.64 -2.31 1.01
C ILE A 157 -0.86 -2.56 0.86
N GLU A 158 -1.23 -3.70 0.28
CA GLU A 158 -2.62 -4.13 0.27
C GLU A 158 -3.08 -4.34 1.70
N MET A 159 -4.09 -3.57 2.11
CA MET A 159 -4.67 -3.65 3.44
C MET A 159 -5.79 -4.67 3.51
N GLY A 160 -6.44 -4.94 2.38
CA GLY A 160 -7.51 -5.91 2.27
C GLY A 160 -8.25 -5.84 0.94
N VAL A 161 -9.10 -6.82 0.73
CA VAL A 161 -10.13 -6.82 -0.30
C VAL A 161 -11.36 -6.10 0.26
N VAL A 162 -11.88 -5.15 -0.51
CA VAL A 162 -13.10 -4.42 -0.12
C VAL A 162 -14.31 -5.18 -0.62
N THR A 163 -15.30 -5.37 0.24
CA THR A 163 -16.55 -6.11 -0.02
C THR A 163 -17.78 -5.21 0.14
N ASP A 164 -18.97 -5.76 -0.09
CA ASP A 164 -20.26 -5.10 0.09
C ASP A 164 -21.14 -5.82 1.13
N ASP A 165 -20.52 -6.49 2.11
CA ASP A 165 -21.24 -7.35 3.03
C ASP A 165 -22.19 -6.58 3.98
N THR A 166 -21.86 -5.33 4.28
CA THR A 166 -22.60 -4.50 5.26
C THR A 166 -22.95 -3.11 4.71
N GLU A 167 -21.94 -2.33 4.28
CA GLU A 167 -22.07 -0.89 3.99
C GLU A 167 -21.95 -0.54 2.49
N GLY A 168 -21.68 -1.53 1.64
CA GLY A 168 -21.52 -1.32 0.21
C GLY A 168 -20.20 -0.63 -0.16
N SER A 169 -19.15 -0.91 0.59
CA SER A 169 -17.84 -0.29 0.44
C SER A 169 -17.19 -0.59 -0.91
N ALA A 170 -17.32 -1.82 -1.45
CA ALA A 170 -16.78 -2.17 -2.76
C ALA A 170 -17.53 -1.44 -3.90
N THR A 171 -18.84 -1.27 -3.78
CA THR A 171 -19.62 -0.45 -4.72
C THR A 171 -19.11 0.99 -4.72
N SER A 172 -18.88 1.57 -3.51
CA SER A 172 -18.33 2.93 -3.36
C SER A 172 -16.91 3.07 -3.90
N ALA A 173 -16.10 2.00 -3.87
CA ALA A 173 -14.76 1.95 -4.41
C ALA A 173 -14.71 1.65 -5.92
N THR A 174 -15.84 1.40 -6.58
CA THR A 174 -15.88 0.94 -7.97
C THR A 174 -16.20 2.10 -8.92
N HIS A 175 -15.46 2.17 -10.04
CA HIS A 175 -15.76 3.11 -11.11
C HIS A 175 -16.99 2.66 -11.90
N VAL A 176 -17.92 3.58 -12.11
CA VAL A 176 -19.07 3.43 -13.00
C VAL A 176 -18.92 4.42 -14.16
N ASP A 177 -18.94 3.93 -15.40
CA ASP A 177 -18.73 4.75 -16.59
C ASP A 177 -17.42 5.59 -16.56
N GLY A 178 -16.38 5.05 -15.93
CA GLY A 178 -15.07 5.69 -15.81
C GLY A 178 -14.97 6.78 -14.72
N MET A 179 -15.99 6.92 -13.92
CA MET A 179 -16.00 7.81 -12.74
C MET A 179 -16.22 6.99 -11.49
N MET A 180 -15.50 7.35 -10.42
CA MET A 180 -15.82 6.82 -9.10
C MET A 180 -17.14 7.42 -8.63
N ASP A 181 -18.09 6.55 -8.26
CA ASP A 181 -19.47 6.97 -8.01
C ASP A 181 -19.57 7.79 -6.70
N THR A 182 -18.90 7.35 -5.64
CA THR A 182 -19.12 7.91 -4.30
C THR A 182 -17.89 7.85 -3.39
N CYS A 183 -16.78 8.48 -3.80
CA CYS A 183 -15.60 8.61 -2.91
C CYS A 183 -15.95 9.24 -1.56
N ASP A 184 -16.94 10.12 -1.52
CA ASP A 184 -17.41 10.75 -0.29
C ASP A 184 -17.86 9.73 0.77
N ASN A 185 -18.43 8.59 0.37
CA ASN A 185 -18.81 7.53 1.29
C ASN A 185 -17.60 6.89 1.97
N LEU A 186 -16.52 6.63 1.21
CA LEU A 186 -15.29 6.05 1.76
C LEU A 186 -14.52 7.06 2.64
N VAL A 187 -14.59 8.34 2.30
CA VAL A 187 -14.04 9.41 3.16
C VAL A 187 -14.84 9.49 4.46
N ALA A 188 -16.18 9.49 4.37
CA ALA A 188 -17.06 9.54 5.53
C ALA A 188 -16.93 8.30 6.43
N ALA A 189 -16.60 7.13 5.87
CA ALA A 189 -16.36 5.91 6.63
C ALA A 189 -15.25 6.04 7.70
N TRP A 190 -14.31 6.96 7.50
CA TRP A 190 -13.23 7.27 8.44
C TRP A 190 -13.49 8.50 9.30
N SER A 191 -14.65 9.15 9.16
CA SER A 191 -14.94 10.39 9.88
C SER A 191 -15.20 10.14 11.36
N ASP A 192 -14.74 11.07 12.16
CA ASP A 192 -15.11 11.29 13.56
C ASP A 192 -15.65 12.72 13.65
N PRO A 193 -16.93 12.95 13.28
CA PRO A 193 -17.47 14.28 13.18
C PRO A 193 -17.70 14.96 14.53
N ASP A 194 -17.88 14.19 15.60
CA ASP A 194 -18.10 14.74 16.94
C ASP A 194 -17.66 13.73 18.02
N ASP A 195 -16.62 14.07 18.77
CA ASP A 195 -16.13 13.32 19.94
C ASP A 195 -17.23 13.05 21.01
N LEU A 196 -18.41 13.64 20.89
CA LEU A 196 -19.48 13.59 21.88
C LEU A 196 -20.65 12.67 21.50
N ASP A 197 -20.77 12.29 20.23
CA ASP A 197 -21.83 11.40 19.75
C ASP A 197 -21.25 10.24 18.93
N PRO A 198 -21.07 9.05 19.55
CA PRO A 198 -20.52 7.90 18.86
C PRO A 198 -21.45 7.33 17.76
N ASP A 199 -22.71 7.74 17.69
CA ASP A 199 -23.66 7.27 16.67
C ASP A 199 -23.43 8.00 15.32
N ASP A 200 -22.62 9.08 15.28
CA ASP A 200 -22.29 9.84 14.08
C ASP A 200 -20.93 9.44 13.46
N ASN A 201 -20.24 8.48 14.06
CA ASN A 201 -18.95 7.99 13.55
C ASN A 201 -19.09 7.24 12.22
N GLY A 202 -18.07 7.34 11.38
CA GLY A 202 -17.93 6.49 10.20
C GLY A 202 -17.70 5.03 10.60
N TYR A 203 -18.24 4.09 9.83
CA TYR A 203 -18.19 2.66 10.18
C TYR A 203 -16.76 2.10 10.26
N TRP A 204 -15.78 2.63 9.52
CA TRP A 204 -14.36 2.25 9.65
C TRP A 204 -13.66 2.95 10.82
N TYR A 205 -14.21 4.05 11.34
CA TYR A 205 -13.70 4.63 12.57
C TYR A 205 -14.00 3.72 13.77
N ASP A 206 -15.18 3.12 13.79
CA ASP A 206 -15.60 2.22 14.85
C ASP A 206 -15.06 0.79 14.70
N ASP A 207 -15.05 0.25 13.47
CA ASP A 207 -14.53 -1.10 13.17
C ASP A 207 -13.82 -1.13 11.81
N PHE A 208 -12.51 -1.21 11.83
CA PHE A 208 -11.65 -1.24 10.65
C PHE A 208 -11.89 -2.41 9.69
N LEU A 209 -12.64 -3.44 10.11
CA LEU A 209 -12.86 -4.67 9.35
C LEU A 209 -14.25 -4.73 8.68
N VAL A 210 -15.11 -3.74 8.86
CA VAL A 210 -16.37 -3.68 8.13
C VAL A 210 -16.09 -3.68 6.63
N ASP A 211 -16.71 -4.60 5.89
CA ASP A 211 -16.52 -4.78 4.44
C ASP A 211 -15.06 -4.98 4.00
N ILE A 212 -14.22 -5.58 4.85
CA ILE A 212 -12.80 -5.83 4.56
C ILE A 212 -12.45 -7.30 4.78
N ASP A 213 -12.10 -7.97 3.70
CA ASP A 213 -11.51 -9.30 3.71
C ASP A 213 -9.97 -9.24 3.69
N ALA A 214 -9.33 -10.39 3.98
CA ALA A 214 -7.88 -10.50 4.00
C ALA A 214 -7.23 -10.17 2.65
N PRO A 215 -6.02 -9.57 2.65
CA PRO A 215 -5.26 -9.32 1.42
C PRO A 215 -4.99 -10.59 0.63
N MET A 216 -5.20 -10.55 -0.69
CA MET A 216 -5.02 -11.69 -1.59
C MET A 216 -3.87 -11.53 -2.59
N GLY A 217 -3.27 -10.33 -2.68
CA GLY A 217 -2.24 -10.01 -3.66
C GLY A 217 -2.82 -9.54 -5.00
N GLY A 218 -1.98 -9.58 -6.04
CA GLY A 218 -2.36 -9.17 -7.38
C GLY A 218 -2.14 -7.66 -7.65
N LEU A 219 -1.44 -6.95 -6.79
CA LEU A 219 -0.94 -5.62 -7.11
C LEU A 219 0.30 -5.72 -8.00
N PHE A 220 0.36 -4.89 -9.02
CA PHE A 220 1.51 -4.68 -9.91
C PHE A 220 1.81 -3.19 -10.02
N GLY A 221 3.08 -2.81 -10.24
CA GLY A 221 3.38 -1.40 -10.42
C GLY A 221 4.80 -1.12 -10.85
N GLY A 222 5.02 0.14 -11.24
CA GLY A 222 6.31 0.63 -11.66
C GLY A 222 6.41 2.15 -11.58
N ALA A 223 7.61 2.65 -11.80
CA ALA A 223 7.84 4.08 -11.86
C ALA A 223 8.88 4.48 -12.91
N ALA A 224 8.83 5.74 -13.30
CA ALA A 224 9.78 6.35 -14.21
C ALA A 224 10.28 7.68 -13.62
N VAL A 225 11.60 7.84 -13.54
CA VAL A 225 12.22 9.14 -13.28
C VAL A 225 12.50 9.81 -14.61
N VAL A 226 11.84 10.94 -14.86
CA VAL A 226 11.86 11.66 -16.13
C VAL A 226 12.49 13.04 -15.94
N ASN A 227 13.43 13.37 -16.78
CA ASN A 227 13.96 14.73 -16.89
C ASN A 227 13.68 15.26 -18.30
N VAL A 228 12.64 16.08 -18.41
CA VAL A 228 12.19 16.61 -19.70
C VAL A 228 13.25 17.54 -20.31
N GLN A 229 13.90 18.36 -19.48
CA GLN A 229 14.90 19.32 -19.96
C GLN A 229 16.16 18.61 -20.49
N ALA A 230 16.61 17.55 -19.82
CA ALA A 230 17.75 16.74 -20.24
C ALA A 230 17.39 15.70 -21.32
N GLY A 231 16.10 15.46 -21.58
CA GLY A 231 15.63 14.43 -22.49
C GLY A 231 15.96 13.00 -22.03
N THR A 232 16.01 12.76 -20.72
CA THR A 232 16.37 11.46 -20.15
C THR A 232 15.22 10.84 -19.34
N MET A 233 15.17 9.51 -19.34
CA MET A 233 14.20 8.74 -18.57
C MET A 233 14.85 7.46 -18.05
N TYR A 234 14.56 7.10 -16.82
CA TYR A 234 14.89 5.83 -16.20
C TYR A 234 13.61 5.18 -15.65
N THR A 235 13.36 3.91 -15.98
CA THR A 235 12.19 3.17 -15.55
C THR A 235 12.58 1.97 -14.69
N TYR A 236 11.71 1.58 -13.77
CA TYR A 236 11.86 0.36 -12.99
C TYR A 236 10.50 -0.21 -12.60
N ASP A 237 10.44 -1.52 -12.41
CA ASP A 237 9.29 -2.21 -11.82
C ASP A 237 9.42 -2.23 -10.30
N ALA A 238 8.30 -2.07 -9.60
CA ALA A 238 8.25 -2.27 -8.16
C ALA A 238 8.62 -3.72 -7.80
N LYS A 239 9.21 -3.90 -6.62
CA LYS A 239 9.47 -5.24 -6.09
C LYS A 239 8.24 -5.74 -5.36
N ALA A 240 7.63 -6.78 -5.90
CA ALA A 240 6.43 -7.38 -5.35
C ALA A 240 6.77 -8.43 -4.28
N ILE A 241 6.06 -8.38 -3.16
CA ILE A 241 6.18 -9.31 -2.05
C ILE A 241 4.84 -10.01 -1.85
N ASN A 242 4.87 -11.33 -1.77
CA ASN A 242 3.74 -12.18 -1.41
C ASN A 242 3.94 -12.84 -0.04
N GLY A 243 2.83 -13.33 0.53
CA GLY A 243 2.85 -13.97 1.84
C GLY A 243 3.12 -12.98 2.98
N PHE A 244 2.88 -11.68 2.76
CA PHE A 244 3.05 -10.63 3.77
C PHE A 244 1.93 -10.70 4.82
N ALA A 245 0.71 -10.94 4.38
CA ALA A 245 -0.44 -11.17 5.24
C ALA A 245 -1.00 -12.58 5.01
N GLU A 246 -1.16 -13.34 6.09
CA GLU A 246 -1.78 -14.66 6.06
C GLU A 246 -3.20 -14.57 6.60
N SER A 247 -4.18 -14.89 5.76
CA SER A 247 -5.61 -14.85 6.12
C SER A 247 -6.02 -15.85 7.21
N GLU A 248 -5.22 -16.89 7.43
CA GLU A 248 -5.53 -17.96 8.39
C GLU A 248 -4.78 -17.82 9.73
N ASN A 249 -4.06 -16.73 9.95
CA ASN A 249 -3.36 -16.51 11.21
C ASN A 249 -4.37 -16.02 12.27
N PRO A 250 -4.61 -16.79 13.36
CA PRO A 250 -5.52 -16.37 14.44
C PRO A 250 -5.03 -15.13 15.21
N ASN A 251 -3.78 -14.71 15.01
CA ASN A 251 -3.21 -13.48 15.54
C ASN A 251 -3.11 -12.39 14.45
N PHE A 252 -3.91 -12.50 13.39
CA PHE A 252 -3.93 -11.52 12.32
C PHE A 252 -4.21 -10.12 12.88
N VAL A 253 -3.27 -9.23 12.70
CA VAL A 253 -3.48 -7.82 12.98
C VAL A 253 -4.13 -7.21 11.74
N PRO A 254 -5.29 -6.59 11.87
CA PRO A 254 -5.94 -5.93 10.74
C PRO A 254 -4.96 -4.98 10.04
N LEU A 255 -4.77 -5.16 8.74
CA LEU A 255 -3.92 -4.28 7.94
C LEU A 255 -4.67 -3.03 7.49
N HIS A 256 -6.02 -3.08 7.45
CA HIS A 256 -6.83 -1.92 7.16
C HIS A 256 -6.79 -0.96 8.35
N GLN A 257 -6.14 0.17 8.18
CA GLN A 257 -5.82 1.13 9.22
C GLN A 257 -6.16 2.55 8.76
N PRO A 258 -6.46 3.46 9.69
CA PRO A 258 -6.77 4.84 9.35
C PRO A 258 -5.69 5.51 8.50
N PRO A 259 -6.08 6.45 7.61
CA PRO A 259 -5.13 7.31 6.93
C PRO A 259 -4.34 8.17 7.93
N GLY A 260 -3.11 8.54 7.60
CA GLY A 260 -2.24 9.32 8.51
C GLY A 260 -1.60 8.50 9.64
N THR A 261 -1.77 7.16 9.65
CA THR A 261 -1.16 6.29 10.63
C THR A 261 0.05 5.54 10.07
N SER A 262 1.02 5.22 10.94
CA SER A 262 2.22 4.50 10.52
C SER A 262 2.00 3.00 10.24
N ALA A 263 0.79 2.49 10.38
CA ALA A 263 0.43 1.10 10.11
C ALA A 263 -0.48 1.01 8.86
N PRO A 264 -0.43 -0.11 8.11
CA PRO A 264 0.62 -1.12 8.13
C PRO A 264 1.97 -0.60 7.65
N SER A 265 3.05 -1.24 8.05
CA SER A 265 4.42 -0.84 7.71
C SER A 265 5.31 -2.06 7.49
N LEU A 266 6.33 -1.90 6.63
CA LEU A 266 7.41 -2.89 6.46
C LEU A 266 8.55 -2.71 7.49
N ALA A 267 8.52 -1.67 8.32
CA ALA A 267 9.52 -1.34 9.32
C ALA A 267 9.13 -1.83 10.72
#